data_29a7f84f05a8dff928deb3dea23c8d75
#
_entry.id   29a7f84f05a8dff928deb3dea23c8d75
#
_cell.length_a   1.000
_cell.length_b   1.000
_cell.length_c   1.000
_cell.angle_alpha   90.00
_cell.angle_beta   90.00
_cell.angle_gamma   90.00
#
_symmetry.space_group_name_H-M   'P 1'
#
loop_
_entity.id
_entity.type
_entity.pdbx_description
1 polymer ?
#
loop_
_entity_poly.entity_id
_entity_poly.type
_entity_poly.pdbx_seq_one_letter_code
_entity_poly.pdbx_strand_id
1 'polypeptide(L)'
;MNVEEAEQVELTVGAVAPGGHCVARHNGQVIFVRHALPGERVLAEITEVHTGFLRADAVRVIEASPDRVEPPCPYARPGLCGGCDLQHVAPEAQLRWKADVVREQLVRLARLPEPEIDALGVRVEALPGGTLGWRSRVRYAVDAADRAGLLKHRSHEVVPVQRCLIAHPAIQELPVLSGSGARWPQAEAVSTVASSTGEVTVSTLADGTATVVQGQDEVHEEAAGRRWQVPAEAFWQVHPAAADTLTETVLTMLAPVEGERAWDLYGGAGLFAGALADRVGPTGRVTLVESAEQGVTAARENLGDTPGVEIVAARVETALARRRITGPVDLVVLDPPRTGAGAAVVRAVTAAGPRAVAYVACDPAAFARDVRTFGEQGWRLAALRGFDLFPMTQHVELVGLLTPA
;
A
#
# COMPACT_ATOMS: atom_id res chain seq x y z
N MET A 1 -13.60 -25.20 -27.93
CA MET A 1 -12.19 -24.97 -28.27
C MET A 1 -11.52 -24.47 -27.01
N ASN A 2 -10.42 -25.09 -26.60
CA ASN A 2 -9.61 -24.57 -25.50
C ASN A 2 -8.89 -23.33 -26.02
N VAL A 3 -8.96 -22.24 -25.29
CA VAL A 3 -8.22 -21.00 -25.57
C VAL A 3 -6.75 -21.22 -25.17
N GLU A 4 -5.82 -20.84 -26.04
CA GLU A 4 -4.37 -21.01 -25.84
C GLU A 4 -3.69 -19.66 -25.52
N GLU A 5 -2.49 -19.70 -24.96
CA GLU A 5 -1.66 -18.49 -24.79
C GLU A 5 -1.39 -17.83 -26.15
N ALA A 6 -1.34 -16.50 -26.17
CA ALA A 6 -1.20 -15.65 -27.33
C ALA A 6 -2.42 -15.65 -28.29
N GLU A 7 -3.50 -16.38 -27.97
CA GLU A 7 -4.75 -16.27 -28.71
C GLU A 7 -5.40 -14.91 -28.44
N GLN A 8 -5.90 -14.28 -29.50
CA GLN A 8 -6.64 -13.02 -29.40
C GLN A 8 -8.14 -13.27 -29.45
N VAL A 9 -8.86 -12.73 -28.47
CA VAL A 9 -10.31 -12.88 -28.34
C VAL A 9 -10.98 -11.51 -28.19
N GLU A 10 -12.13 -11.34 -28.81
CA GLU A 10 -12.95 -10.15 -28.59
C GLU A 10 -13.80 -10.35 -27.34
N LEU A 11 -13.76 -9.36 -26.44
CA LEU A 11 -14.41 -9.41 -25.13
C LEU A 11 -15.24 -8.15 -24.88
N THR A 12 -16.40 -8.34 -24.24
CA THR A 12 -17.11 -7.28 -23.54
C THR A 12 -16.67 -7.30 -22.08
N VAL A 13 -16.16 -6.18 -21.60
CA VAL A 13 -15.54 -6.02 -20.29
C VAL A 13 -16.60 -5.74 -19.23
N GLY A 14 -16.62 -6.53 -18.17
CA GLY A 14 -17.53 -6.39 -17.03
C GLY A 14 -16.92 -5.59 -15.89
N ALA A 15 -17.30 -5.94 -14.65
CA ALA A 15 -16.92 -5.22 -13.44
C ALA A 15 -15.40 -5.25 -13.17
N VAL A 16 -14.95 -4.28 -12.36
CA VAL A 16 -13.59 -4.22 -11.83
C VAL A 16 -13.32 -5.40 -10.89
N ALA A 17 -12.05 -5.78 -10.79
CA ALA A 17 -11.58 -6.81 -9.87
C ALA A 17 -10.27 -6.39 -9.22
N PRO A 18 -9.89 -6.98 -8.07
CA PRO A 18 -8.60 -6.74 -7.44
C PRO A 18 -7.42 -7.02 -8.40
N GLY A 19 -6.34 -6.27 -8.25
CA GLY A 19 -5.13 -6.46 -9.07
C GLY A 19 -5.11 -5.63 -10.36
N GLY A 20 -5.96 -4.60 -10.49
CA GLY A 20 -6.01 -3.74 -11.67
C GLY A 20 -6.62 -4.42 -12.90
N HIS A 21 -7.50 -5.40 -12.69
CA HIS A 21 -8.17 -6.16 -13.73
C HIS A 21 -9.65 -5.81 -13.82
N CYS A 22 -10.25 -6.06 -14.98
CA CYS A 22 -11.69 -6.23 -15.12
C CYS A 22 -12.03 -7.69 -15.40
N VAL A 23 -13.26 -8.08 -15.12
CA VAL A 23 -13.76 -9.43 -15.40
C VAL A 23 -14.46 -9.46 -16.76
N ALA A 24 -14.12 -10.42 -17.59
CA ALA A 24 -14.87 -10.75 -18.79
C ALA A 24 -15.22 -12.24 -18.80
N ARG A 25 -16.09 -12.65 -19.72
CA ARG A 25 -16.43 -14.06 -19.94
C ARG A 25 -16.35 -14.39 -21.43
N HIS A 26 -15.72 -15.50 -21.73
CA HIS A 26 -15.66 -16.04 -23.09
C HIS A 26 -15.88 -17.55 -23.04
N ASN A 27 -16.85 -18.07 -23.81
CA ASN A 27 -17.20 -19.50 -23.85
C ASN A 27 -17.40 -20.15 -22.46
N GLY A 28 -18.00 -19.39 -21.51
CA GLY A 28 -18.23 -19.82 -20.12
C GLY A 28 -17.02 -19.69 -19.17
N GLN A 29 -15.84 -19.41 -19.69
CA GLN A 29 -14.64 -19.17 -18.87
C GLN A 29 -14.57 -17.71 -18.37
N VAL A 30 -14.07 -17.53 -17.16
CA VAL A 30 -13.76 -16.21 -16.60
C VAL A 30 -12.40 -15.76 -17.11
N ILE A 31 -12.31 -14.53 -17.58
CA ILE A 31 -11.07 -13.89 -18.02
C ILE A 31 -10.85 -12.62 -17.19
N PHE A 32 -9.68 -12.49 -16.56
CA PHE A 32 -9.23 -11.26 -15.92
C PHE A 32 -8.43 -10.44 -16.94
N VAL A 33 -8.98 -9.30 -17.34
CA VAL A 33 -8.43 -8.47 -18.42
C VAL A 33 -7.80 -7.22 -17.83
N ARG A 34 -6.52 -6.97 -18.13
CA ARG A 34 -5.82 -5.73 -17.82
C ARG A 34 -5.94 -4.73 -18.98
N HIS A 35 -5.62 -3.47 -18.70
CA HIS A 35 -5.67 -2.36 -19.67
C HIS A 35 -7.05 -2.12 -20.29
N ALA A 36 -8.10 -2.57 -19.60
CA ALA A 36 -9.50 -2.45 -20.02
C ALA A 36 -10.33 -1.76 -18.93
N LEU A 37 -11.47 -1.18 -19.31
CA LEU A 37 -12.44 -0.58 -18.39
C LEU A 37 -13.81 -1.26 -18.53
N PRO A 38 -14.63 -1.19 -17.46
CA PRO A 38 -16.01 -1.68 -17.52
C PRO A 38 -16.80 -1.08 -18.69
N GLY A 39 -17.55 -1.92 -19.36
CA GLY A 39 -18.40 -1.54 -20.50
C GLY A 39 -17.67 -1.48 -21.85
N GLU A 40 -16.34 -1.58 -21.88
CA GLU A 40 -15.59 -1.57 -23.12
C GLU A 40 -15.78 -2.87 -23.93
N ARG A 41 -15.61 -2.74 -25.23
CA ARG A 41 -15.38 -3.87 -26.12
C ARG A 41 -13.94 -3.83 -26.61
N VAL A 42 -13.18 -4.89 -26.35
CA VAL A 42 -11.75 -4.94 -26.57
C VAL A 42 -11.33 -6.22 -27.33
N LEU A 43 -10.23 -6.13 -28.07
CA LEU A 43 -9.46 -7.29 -28.49
C LEU A 43 -8.42 -7.54 -27.40
N ALA A 44 -8.46 -8.70 -26.76
CA ALA A 44 -7.56 -9.07 -25.68
C ALA A 44 -6.71 -10.27 -26.08
N GLU A 45 -5.44 -10.24 -25.73
CA GLU A 45 -4.49 -11.35 -25.93
C GLU A 45 -4.35 -12.14 -24.62
N ILE A 46 -4.52 -13.44 -24.68
CA ILE A 46 -4.39 -14.33 -23.53
C ILE A 46 -2.93 -14.42 -23.10
N THR A 47 -2.65 -14.06 -21.86
CA THR A 47 -1.30 -14.05 -21.30
C THR A 47 -1.02 -15.21 -20.35
N GLU A 48 -2.05 -15.78 -19.71
CA GLU A 48 -1.92 -16.92 -18.82
C GLU A 48 -3.17 -17.81 -18.89
N VAL A 49 -2.97 -19.12 -18.87
CA VAL A 49 -4.06 -20.13 -18.83
C VAL A 49 -4.01 -20.87 -17.50
N HIS A 50 -5.10 -20.76 -16.71
CA HIS A 50 -5.28 -21.49 -15.45
C HIS A 50 -6.52 -22.41 -15.54
N THR A 51 -6.60 -23.42 -14.69
CA THR A 51 -7.70 -24.40 -14.68
C THR A 51 -9.09 -23.77 -14.50
N GLY A 52 -9.20 -22.64 -13.74
CA GLY A 52 -10.50 -22.02 -13.42
C GLY A 52 -10.73 -20.65 -14.05
N PHE A 53 -9.71 -20.03 -14.64
CA PHE A 53 -9.78 -18.71 -15.23
C PHE A 53 -8.63 -18.47 -16.20
N LEU A 54 -8.75 -17.44 -17.02
CA LEU A 54 -7.71 -16.96 -17.92
C LEU A 54 -7.27 -15.55 -17.49
N ARG A 55 -6.07 -15.13 -17.93
CA ARG A 55 -5.63 -13.74 -17.87
C ARG A 55 -5.38 -13.23 -19.27
N ALA A 56 -5.65 -11.97 -19.49
CA ALA A 56 -5.44 -11.33 -20.77
C ALA A 56 -5.06 -9.86 -20.62
N ASP A 57 -4.37 -9.32 -21.60
CA ASP A 57 -4.14 -7.89 -21.75
C ASP A 57 -4.97 -7.37 -22.95
N ALA A 58 -5.71 -6.27 -22.75
CA ALA A 58 -6.39 -5.60 -23.86
C ALA A 58 -5.34 -4.93 -24.75
N VAL A 59 -5.18 -5.47 -25.96
CA VAL A 59 -4.20 -4.99 -26.95
C VAL A 59 -4.80 -3.94 -27.89
N ARG A 60 -6.13 -3.93 -28.05
CA ARG A 60 -6.83 -2.92 -28.83
C ARG A 60 -8.23 -2.68 -28.25
N VAL A 61 -8.60 -1.42 -28.10
CA VAL A 61 -9.94 -1.00 -27.71
C VAL A 61 -10.79 -0.83 -28.99
N ILE A 62 -11.93 -1.48 -29.05
CA ILE A 62 -12.88 -1.42 -30.17
C ILE A 62 -13.94 -0.37 -29.86
N GLU A 63 -14.52 -0.40 -28.66
CA GLU A 63 -15.46 0.59 -28.14
C GLU A 63 -14.97 1.05 -26.76
N ALA A 64 -14.64 2.33 -26.65
CA ALA A 64 -14.03 2.88 -25.44
C ALA A 64 -15.08 3.32 -24.42
N SER A 65 -14.75 3.16 -23.13
CA SER A 65 -15.45 3.78 -22.02
C SER A 65 -15.23 5.31 -22.02
N PRO A 66 -16.22 6.12 -21.58
CA PRO A 66 -16.02 7.56 -21.37
C PRO A 66 -14.95 7.89 -20.31
N ASP A 67 -14.65 6.94 -19.44
CA ASP A 67 -13.61 7.08 -18.41
C ASP A 67 -12.19 6.72 -18.91
N ARG A 68 -12.04 6.36 -20.19
CA ARG A 68 -10.74 6.06 -20.78
C ARG A 68 -9.99 7.34 -21.16
N VAL A 69 -8.71 7.36 -20.79
CA VAL A 69 -7.77 8.39 -21.20
C VAL A 69 -6.51 7.76 -21.82
N GLU A 70 -5.75 8.56 -22.58
CA GLU A 70 -4.44 8.12 -23.06
C GLU A 70 -3.45 8.11 -21.88
N PRO A 71 -2.75 6.98 -21.63
CA PRO A 71 -1.76 6.91 -20.57
C PRO A 71 -0.66 7.96 -20.75
N PRO A 72 -0.35 8.79 -19.76
CA PRO A 72 0.73 9.77 -19.85
C PRO A 72 2.11 9.12 -19.96
N CYS A 73 2.30 7.91 -19.42
CA CYS A 73 3.55 7.18 -19.46
C CYS A 73 3.59 6.23 -20.67
N PRO A 74 4.59 6.35 -21.56
CA PRO A 74 4.70 5.51 -22.75
C PRO A 74 4.95 4.02 -22.42
N TYR A 75 5.38 3.74 -21.18
CA TYR A 75 5.64 2.38 -20.70
C TYR A 75 4.43 1.73 -20.00
N ALA A 76 3.34 2.46 -19.77
CA ALA A 76 2.12 1.92 -19.15
C ALA A 76 1.21 1.23 -20.19
N ARG A 77 1.74 0.20 -20.85
CA ARG A 77 1.10 -0.54 -21.95
C ARG A 77 1.32 -2.04 -21.79
N PRO A 78 0.52 -2.89 -22.44
CA PRO A 78 0.72 -4.33 -22.48
C PRO A 78 2.17 -4.70 -22.82
N GLY A 79 2.72 -5.66 -22.10
CA GLY A 79 4.07 -6.17 -22.35
C GLY A 79 5.23 -5.28 -21.89
N LEU A 80 4.95 -4.07 -21.35
CA LEU A 80 5.95 -3.14 -20.84
C LEU A 80 5.93 -3.05 -19.30
N CYS A 81 6.23 -1.87 -18.73
CA CYS A 81 6.35 -1.66 -17.29
C CYS A 81 5.07 -2.05 -16.52
N GLY A 82 5.22 -2.88 -15.49
CA GLY A 82 4.14 -3.34 -14.62
C GLY A 82 3.91 -2.46 -13.39
N GLY A 83 4.55 -1.29 -13.28
CA GLY A 83 4.47 -0.44 -12.09
C GLY A 83 3.17 0.37 -11.95
N CYS A 84 2.35 0.48 -13.00
CA CYS A 84 1.10 1.22 -13.01
C CYS A 84 0.01 0.43 -13.71
N ASP A 85 -1.13 0.26 -13.06
CA ASP A 85 -2.25 -0.54 -13.57
C ASP A 85 -3.35 0.31 -14.20
N LEU A 86 -3.48 1.60 -13.80
CA LEU A 86 -4.65 2.43 -14.06
C LEU A 86 -4.35 3.73 -14.84
N GLN A 87 -3.19 3.86 -15.50
CA GLN A 87 -2.87 5.08 -16.24
C GLN A 87 -3.81 5.36 -17.43
N HIS A 88 -4.50 4.34 -17.91
CA HIS A 88 -5.52 4.45 -18.97
C HIS A 88 -6.91 4.83 -18.45
N VAL A 89 -7.05 5.07 -17.15
CA VAL A 89 -8.30 5.40 -16.45
C VAL A 89 -8.25 6.86 -15.98
N ALA A 90 -9.30 7.62 -16.22
CA ALA A 90 -9.42 9.01 -15.73
C ALA A 90 -9.29 9.05 -14.19
N PRO A 91 -8.64 10.08 -13.61
CA PRO A 91 -8.33 10.14 -12.17
C PRO A 91 -9.55 9.90 -11.26
N GLU A 92 -10.68 10.54 -11.56
CA GLU A 92 -11.91 10.37 -10.78
C GLU A 92 -12.49 8.96 -10.92
N ALA A 93 -12.29 8.31 -12.08
CA ALA A 93 -12.69 6.94 -12.30
C ALA A 93 -11.79 5.95 -11.56
N GLN A 94 -10.50 6.26 -11.37
CA GLN A 94 -9.60 5.45 -10.52
C GLN A 94 -10.10 5.38 -9.07
N LEU A 95 -10.61 6.49 -8.53
CA LEU A 95 -11.17 6.53 -7.17
C LEU A 95 -12.43 5.65 -7.06
N ARG A 96 -13.33 5.75 -8.05
CA ARG A 96 -14.51 4.87 -8.12
C ARG A 96 -14.14 3.40 -8.25
N TRP A 97 -13.20 3.06 -9.13
CA TRP A 97 -12.65 1.72 -9.29
C TRP A 97 -12.18 1.13 -7.96
N LYS A 98 -11.36 1.89 -7.24
CA LYS A 98 -10.81 1.45 -5.94
C LYS A 98 -11.90 1.29 -4.89
N ALA A 99 -12.89 2.18 -4.86
CA ALA A 99 -14.04 2.07 -3.97
C ALA A 99 -14.89 0.82 -4.28
N ASP A 100 -15.11 0.50 -5.55
CA ASP A 100 -15.85 -0.69 -5.96
C ASP A 100 -15.12 -1.98 -5.54
N VAL A 101 -13.79 -2.02 -5.69
CA VAL A 101 -12.97 -3.14 -5.20
C VAL A 101 -13.11 -3.30 -3.69
N VAL A 102 -13.00 -2.21 -2.91
CA VAL A 102 -13.17 -2.25 -1.45
C VAL A 102 -14.55 -2.79 -1.09
N ARG A 103 -15.60 -2.24 -1.71
CA ARG A 103 -16.98 -2.67 -1.49
C ARG A 103 -17.16 -4.17 -1.76
N GLU A 104 -16.64 -4.66 -2.89
CA GLU A 104 -16.70 -6.08 -3.23
C GLU A 104 -16.03 -6.95 -2.17
N GLN A 105 -14.85 -6.55 -1.66
CA GLN A 105 -14.16 -7.33 -0.62
C GLN A 105 -14.96 -7.34 0.71
N LEU A 106 -15.55 -6.23 1.09
CA LEU A 106 -16.42 -6.16 2.29
C LEU A 106 -17.62 -7.09 2.18
N VAL A 107 -18.27 -7.14 1.00
CA VAL A 107 -19.37 -8.09 0.75
C VAL A 107 -18.89 -9.54 0.79
N ARG A 108 -17.85 -9.86 0.03
CA ARG A 108 -17.45 -11.26 -0.22
C ARG A 108 -16.65 -11.88 0.91
N LEU A 109 -15.72 -11.14 1.49
CA LEU A 109 -14.77 -11.67 2.47
C LEU A 109 -15.13 -11.27 3.90
N ALA A 110 -15.48 -10.01 4.16
CA ALA A 110 -15.98 -9.60 5.45
C ALA A 110 -17.41 -10.11 5.73
N ARG A 111 -18.17 -10.39 4.66
CA ARG A 111 -19.59 -10.83 4.73
C ARG A 111 -20.49 -9.81 5.42
N LEU A 112 -20.15 -8.53 5.29
CA LEU A 112 -21.00 -7.47 5.78
C LEU A 112 -22.27 -7.36 4.93
N PRO A 113 -23.44 -7.16 5.53
CA PRO A 113 -24.67 -6.86 4.80
C PRO A 113 -24.54 -5.57 4.01
N GLU A 114 -25.15 -5.51 2.81
CA GLU A 114 -25.12 -4.30 1.98
C GLU A 114 -25.59 -3.03 2.71
N PRO A 115 -26.64 -3.04 3.53
CA PRO A 115 -27.05 -1.85 4.29
C PRO A 115 -25.97 -1.31 5.25
N GLU A 116 -25.16 -2.19 5.84
CA GLU A 116 -24.02 -1.77 6.68
C GLU A 116 -22.91 -1.14 5.85
N ILE A 117 -22.62 -1.71 4.68
CA ILE A 117 -21.64 -1.16 3.74
C ILE A 117 -22.11 0.19 3.19
N ASP A 118 -23.40 0.34 2.90
CA ASP A 118 -23.96 1.62 2.46
C ASP A 118 -23.86 2.68 3.56
N ALA A 119 -24.11 2.31 4.82
CA ALA A 119 -23.97 3.19 5.97
C ALA A 119 -22.51 3.64 6.19
N LEU A 120 -21.50 2.82 5.85
CA LEU A 120 -20.09 3.19 5.88
C LEU A 120 -19.73 4.24 4.82
N GLY A 121 -20.55 4.41 3.77
CA GLY A 121 -20.31 5.38 2.72
C GLY A 121 -18.98 5.17 2.00
N VAL A 122 -18.66 3.93 1.63
CA VAL A 122 -17.37 3.53 1.05
C VAL A 122 -16.99 4.42 -0.13
N ARG A 123 -15.93 5.19 0.03
CA ARG A 123 -15.33 6.03 -1.00
C ARG A 123 -13.83 6.05 -0.84
N VAL A 124 -13.12 6.42 -1.92
CA VAL A 124 -11.68 6.62 -1.92
C VAL A 124 -11.39 8.08 -2.20
N GLU A 125 -10.59 8.69 -1.35
CA GLU A 125 -10.24 10.10 -1.38
C GLU A 125 -8.87 10.28 -2.03
N ALA A 126 -8.75 11.23 -2.97
CA ALA A 126 -7.46 11.61 -3.53
C ALA A 126 -6.65 12.41 -2.50
N LEU A 127 -5.33 12.22 -2.50
CA LEU A 127 -4.44 13.06 -1.71
C LEU A 127 -3.98 14.31 -2.51
N PRO A 128 -3.53 15.37 -1.80
CA PRO A 128 -2.93 16.53 -2.46
C PRO A 128 -1.68 16.16 -3.28
N GLY A 129 -1.41 16.89 -4.37
CA GLY A 129 -0.21 16.70 -5.20
C GLY A 129 -0.47 16.07 -6.57
N GLY A 130 -1.69 15.55 -6.80
CA GLY A 130 -2.07 14.99 -8.10
C GLY A 130 -1.65 13.53 -8.27
N THR A 131 -1.73 13.04 -9.50
CA THR A 131 -1.58 11.61 -9.80
C THR A 131 -0.18 11.20 -10.25
N LEU A 132 0.72 12.14 -10.45
CA LEU A 132 2.11 11.93 -10.88
C LEU A 132 3.08 12.58 -9.89
N GLY A 133 4.34 12.14 -9.88
CA GLY A 133 5.39 12.76 -9.06
C GLY A 133 5.29 12.51 -7.56
N TRP A 134 4.45 11.60 -7.11
CA TRP A 134 4.18 11.37 -5.69
C TRP A 134 5.12 10.36 -5.03
N ARG A 135 5.73 9.44 -5.81
CA ARG A 135 6.46 8.30 -5.23
C ARG A 135 7.86 8.72 -4.77
N SER A 136 8.02 8.93 -3.48
CA SER A 136 9.25 9.41 -2.85
C SER A 136 10.32 8.33 -2.62
N ARG A 137 9.98 7.04 -2.77
CA ARG A 137 10.90 5.89 -2.63
C ARG A 137 10.70 4.95 -3.80
N VAL A 138 11.73 4.76 -4.62
CA VAL A 138 11.67 3.90 -5.80
C VAL A 138 12.86 2.95 -5.81
N ARG A 139 12.57 1.66 -6.01
CA ARG A 139 13.59 0.65 -6.28
C ARG A 139 13.52 0.25 -7.74
N TYR A 140 14.60 0.44 -8.45
CA TYR A 140 14.79 0.04 -9.83
C TYR A 140 15.57 -1.28 -9.86
N ALA A 141 15.09 -2.27 -10.59
CA ALA A 141 15.84 -3.50 -10.85
C ALA A 141 16.93 -3.24 -11.89
N VAL A 142 18.02 -3.99 -11.82
CA VAL A 142 19.13 -3.88 -12.79
C VAL A 142 19.10 -5.09 -13.72
N ASP A 143 19.22 -4.86 -15.04
CA ASP A 143 19.23 -5.90 -16.06
C ASP A 143 20.65 -6.47 -16.30
N ALA A 144 20.74 -7.51 -17.12
CA ALA A 144 22.02 -8.17 -17.47
C ALA A 144 23.01 -7.25 -18.22
N ALA A 145 22.60 -6.07 -18.67
CA ALA A 145 23.44 -5.05 -19.28
C ALA A 145 23.74 -3.88 -18.31
N ASP A 146 23.59 -4.12 -17.00
CA ASP A 146 23.81 -3.15 -15.92
C ASP A 146 22.90 -1.90 -16.01
N ARG A 147 21.73 -2.00 -16.64
CA ARG A 147 20.79 -0.88 -16.78
C ARG A 147 19.71 -0.97 -15.74
N ALA A 148 19.47 0.13 -15.02
CA ALA A 148 18.34 0.26 -14.11
C ALA A 148 17.02 0.43 -14.89
N GLY A 149 15.97 -0.20 -14.41
CA GLY A 149 14.64 -0.16 -14.99
C GLY A 149 13.56 -0.65 -14.03
N LEU A 150 12.37 -0.85 -14.54
CA LEU A 150 11.23 -1.35 -13.75
C LEU A 150 10.80 -2.72 -14.27
N LEU A 151 10.28 -3.56 -13.39
CA LEU A 151 9.88 -4.90 -13.77
C LEU A 151 8.60 -4.87 -14.62
N LYS A 152 8.54 -5.74 -15.61
CA LYS A 152 7.32 -6.09 -16.32
C LYS A 152 6.32 -6.75 -15.36
N HIS A 153 5.04 -6.61 -15.65
CA HIS A 153 4.00 -7.18 -14.79
C HIS A 153 4.18 -8.68 -14.58
N ARG A 154 4.20 -9.11 -13.31
CA ARG A 154 4.38 -10.52 -12.90
C ARG A 154 5.59 -11.22 -13.51
N SER A 155 6.64 -10.48 -13.77
CA SER A 155 7.86 -10.98 -14.37
C SER A 155 9.08 -10.45 -13.64
N HIS A 156 10.22 -11.12 -13.81
CA HIS A 156 11.53 -10.62 -13.40
C HIS A 156 12.27 -9.90 -14.54
N GLU A 157 11.63 -9.78 -15.71
CA GLU A 157 12.17 -9.04 -16.84
C GLU A 157 12.19 -7.54 -16.54
N VAL A 158 13.34 -6.94 -16.68
CA VAL A 158 13.55 -5.50 -16.49
C VAL A 158 13.21 -4.76 -17.78
N VAL A 159 12.30 -3.83 -17.71
CA VAL A 159 12.00 -2.87 -18.78
C VAL A 159 12.86 -1.64 -18.55
N PRO A 160 13.85 -1.36 -19.42
CA PRO A 160 14.65 -0.15 -19.32
C PRO A 160 13.77 1.06 -19.63
N VAL A 161 13.53 1.90 -18.62
CA VAL A 161 12.74 3.11 -18.77
C VAL A 161 13.65 4.34 -18.74
N GLN A 162 13.30 5.38 -19.47
CA GLN A 162 14.03 6.64 -19.45
C GLN A 162 13.63 7.52 -18.28
N ARG A 163 12.37 7.43 -17.88
CA ARG A 163 11.79 8.23 -16.79
C ARG A 163 10.60 7.48 -16.18
N CYS A 164 10.43 7.59 -14.85
CA CYS A 164 9.25 7.11 -14.15
C CYS A 164 8.40 8.31 -13.73
N LEU A 165 7.25 8.52 -14.36
CA LEU A 165 6.43 9.73 -14.17
C LEU A 165 5.78 9.80 -12.78
N ILE A 166 5.57 8.68 -12.10
CA ILE A 166 5.04 8.67 -10.74
C ILE A 166 6.13 8.89 -9.67
N ALA A 167 7.42 8.73 -10.01
CA ALA A 167 8.50 9.04 -9.09
C ALA A 167 8.55 10.53 -8.75
N HIS A 168 8.95 10.86 -7.52
CA HIS A 168 9.09 12.25 -7.07
C HIS A 168 10.00 13.05 -8.01
N PRO A 169 9.73 14.34 -8.28
CA PRO A 169 10.53 15.14 -9.21
C PRO A 169 12.03 15.08 -8.93
N ALA A 170 12.46 15.16 -7.67
CA ALA A 170 13.87 15.05 -7.33
C ALA A 170 14.49 13.69 -7.71
N ILE A 171 13.72 12.59 -7.69
CA ILE A 171 14.17 11.27 -8.16
C ILE A 171 14.24 11.24 -9.70
N GLN A 172 13.29 11.89 -10.38
CA GLN A 172 13.28 11.93 -11.85
C GLN A 172 14.49 12.65 -12.45
N GLU A 173 15.08 13.60 -11.71
CA GLU A 173 16.30 14.34 -12.12
C GLU A 173 17.61 13.57 -11.86
N LEU A 174 17.55 12.46 -11.10
CA LEU A 174 18.75 11.65 -10.83
C LEU A 174 19.23 10.90 -12.07
N PRO A 175 20.55 10.81 -12.30
CA PRO A 175 21.10 10.05 -13.40
C PRO A 175 21.12 8.53 -13.11
N VAL A 176 19.98 7.97 -12.72
CA VAL A 176 19.87 6.55 -12.33
C VAL A 176 19.43 5.68 -13.49
N LEU A 177 18.49 6.17 -14.29
CA LEU A 177 17.86 5.40 -15.36
C LEU A 177 18.68 5.43 -16.66
N SER A 178 18.39 4.51 -17.56
CA SER A 178 19.13 4.27 -18.79
C SER A 178 19.26 5.49 -19.72
N GLY A 179 18.33 6.44 -19.65
CA GLY A 179 18.38 7.69 -20.40
C GLY A 179 19.58 8.58 -20.08
N SER A 180 20.16 8.46 -18.88
CA SER A 180 21.38 9.17 -18.47
C SER A 180 22.68 8.50 -18.93
N GLY A 181 22.61 7.27 -19.46
CA GLY A 181 23.79 6.45 -19.76
C GLY A 181 24.37 5.73 -18.54
N ALA A 182 23.76 5.86 -17.35
CA ALA A 182 24.21 5.20 -16.13
C ALA A 182 24.26 3.67 -16.28
N ARG A 183 25.26 3.08 -15.62
CA ARG A 183 25.43 1.63 -15.49
C ARG A 183 25.71 1.28 -14.03
N TRP A 184 25.17 0.15 -13.60
CA TRP A 184 25.20 -0.31 -12.22
C TRP A 184 25.80 -1.71 -12.13
N PRO A 185 27.10 -1.88 -12.46
CA PRO A 185 27.74 -3.19 -12.45
C PRO A 185 27.66 -3.79 -11.05
N GLN A 186 27.38 -5.10 -11.02
CA GLN A 186 27.26 -5.89 -9.78
C GLN A 186 26.06 -5.53 -8.89
N ALA A 187 25.23 -4.54 -9.24
CA ALA A 187 24.01 -4.24 -8.50
C ALA A 187 22.83 -5.09 -9.01
N GLU A 188 22.02 -5.62 -8.10
CA GLU A 188 20.73 -6.26 -8.41
C GLU A 188 19.62 -5.20 -8.55
N ALA A 189 19.74 -4.11 -7.78
CA ALA A 189 18.81 -3.01 -7.81
C ALA A 189 19.48 -1.68 -7.41
N VAL A 190 18.82 -0.58 -7.77
CA VAL A 190 19.15 0.78 -7.31
C VAL A 190 17.94 1.33 -6.57
N SER A 191 18.14 1.70 -5.31
CA SER A 191 17.15 2.34 -4.46
C SER A 191 17.34 3.85 -4.50
N THR A 192 16.24 4.59 -4.56
CA THR A 192 16.25 6.05 -4.54
C THR A 192 15.23 6.56 -3.55
N VAL A 193 15.61 7.56 -2.78
CA VAL A 193 14.77 8.23 -1.79
C VAL A 193 14.83 9.73 -2.01
N ALA A 194 13.68 10.38 -1.94
CA ALA A 194 13.57 11.84 -1.83
C ALA A 194 12.71 12.14 -0.61
N SER A 195 13.30 12.70 0.44
CA SER A 195 12.60 13.00 1.68
C SER A 195 11.77 14.28 1.60
N SER A 196 10.85 14.45 2.55
CA SER A 196 10.04 15.65 2.69
C SER A 196 10.88 16.91 3.05
N THR A 197 12.08 16.73 3.61
CA THR A 197 13.03 17.81 3.90
C THR A 197 13.96 18.15 2.73
N GLY A 198 13.80 17.46 1.57
CA GLY A 198 14.55 17.71 0.34
C GLY A 198 15.87 16.94 0.23
N GLU A 199 16.16 16.03 1.15
CA GLU A 199 17.33 15.14 1.07
C GLU A 199 17.08 14.07 -0.01
N VAL A 200 18.14 13.70 -0.72
CA VAL A 200 18.09 12.69 -1.76
C VAL A 200 19.19 11.66 -1.54
N THR A 201 18.80 10.38 -1.52
CA THR A 201 19.75 9.26 -1.38
C THR A 201 19.60 8.29 -2.54
N VAL A 202 20.73 7.81 -3.04
CA VAL A 202 20.82 6.71 -4.01
C VAL A 202 21.68 5.62 -3.40
N SER A 203 21.17 4.39 -3.36
CA SER A 203 21.90 3.21 -2.90
C SER A 203 21.89 2.12 -3.98
N THR A 204 22.96 1.38 -4.11
CA THR A 204 22.97 0.09 -4.83
C THR A 204 22.67 -1.03 -3.87
N LEU A 205 21.97 -2.07 -4.35
CA LEU A 205 21.69 -3.28 -3.60
C LEU A 205 22.32 -4.48 -4.30
N ALA A 206 23.12 -5.23 -3.56
CA ALA A 206 23.73 -6.47 -4.00
C ALA A 206 23.86 -7.43 -2.82
N ASP A 207 23.56 -8.72 -3.02
CA ASP A 207 23.65 -9.77 -1.99
C ASP A 207 22.97 -9.37 -0.65
N GLY A 208 21.81 -8.69 -0.75
CA GLY A 208 21.04 -8.22 0.42
C GLY A 208 21.66 -7.04 1.17
N THR A 209 22.77 -6.45 0.67
CA THR A 209 23.45 -5.30 1.26
C THR A 209 23.19 -4.06 0.44
N ALA A 210 22.81 -2.97 1.12
CA ALA A 210 22.69 -1.64 0.52
C ALA A 210 23.99 -0.87 0.69
N THR A 211 24.46 -0.20 -0.36
CA THR A 211 25.62 0.68 -0.35
C THR A 211 25.22 2.05 -0.89
N VAL A 212 25.34 3.08 -0.07
CA VAL A 212 25.05 4.46 -0.49
C VAL A 212 26.08 4.93 -1.51
N VAL A 213 25.62 5.42 -2.66
CA VAL A 213 26.44 5.98 -3.72
C VAL A 213 26.27 7.50 -3.87
N GLN A 214 25.16 8.04 -3.33
CA GLN A 214 24.89 9.47 -3.26
C GLN A 214 23.98 9.75 -2.05
N GLY A 215 24.21 10.86 -1.34
CA GLY A 215 23.44 11.27 -0.16
C GLY A 215 23.96 10.61 1.11
N GLN A 216 23.05 10.37 2.05
CA GLN A 216 23.34 9.77 3.35
C GLN A 216 22.55 8.45 3.49
N ASP A 217 22.96 7.59 4.41
CA ASP A 217 22.27 6.33 4.75
C ASP A 217 20.98 6.54 5.54
N GLU A 218 20.78 7.75 6.05
CA GLU A 218 19.56 8.21 6.73
C GLU A 218 19.04 9.49 6.08
N VAL A 219 17.73 9.67 6.14
CA VAL A 219 17.03 10.88 5.69
C VAL A 219 16.07 11.35 6.78
N HIS A 220 15.74 12.65 6.72
CA HIS A 220 14.76 13.22 7.62
C HIS A 220 13.42 13.40 6.90
N GLU A 221 12.35 13.09 7.63
CA GLU A 221 10.98 13.30 7.18
C GLU A 221 10.26 14.22 8.16
N GLU A 222 9.36 15.04 7.68
CA GLU A 222 8.46 15.84 8.53
C GLU A 222 7.05 15.30 8.39
N ALA A 223 6.45 14.89 9.50
CA ALA A 223 5.08 14.39 9.56
C ALA A 223 4.53 14.46 10.98
N ALA A 224 3.22 14.63 11.13
CA ALA A 224 2.52 14.70 12.42
C ALA A 224 3.11 15.73 13.39
N GLY A 225 3.62 16.86 12.87
CA GLY A 225 4.25 17.92 13.65
C GLY A 225 5.62 17.55 14.24
N ARG A 226 6.24 16.46 13.80
CA ARG A 226 7.55 15.97 14.24
C ARG A 226 8.51 15.83 13.08
N ARG A 227 9.80 15.86 13.39
CA ARG A 227 10.88 15.47 12.49
C ARG A 227 11.30 14.03 12.84
N TRP A 228 11.39 13.19 11.81
CA TRP A 228 11.69 11.77 11.89
C TRP A 228 13.02 11.48 11.22
N GLN A 229 13.90 10.74 11.88
CA GLN A 229 15.10 10.18 11.29
C GLN A 229 14.79 8.76 10.80
N VAL A 230 15.00 8.50 9.52
CA VAL A 230 14.60 7.25 8.89
C VAL A 230 15.74 6.71 8.04
N PRO A 231 16.24 5.50 8.30
CA PRO A 231 17.21 4.88 7.40
C PRO A 231 16.67 4.83 5.96
N ALA A 232 17.52 5.15 4.99
CA ALA A 232 17.10 5.27 3.59
C ALA A 232 16.43 3.98 3.05
N GLU A 233 16.87 2.82 3.51
CA GLU A 233 16.29 1.52 3.13
C GLU A 233 15.14 1.06 4.03
N ALA A 234 14.83 1.77 5.13
CA ALA A 234 13.68 1.47 5.98
C ALA A 234 12.37 1.88 5.31
N PHE A 235 11.28 1.27 5.77
CA PHE A 235 9.95 1.65 5.32
C PHE A 235 9.59 3.07 5.81
N TRP A 236 9.05 3.86 4.90
CA TRP A 236 8.33 5.10 5.17
C TRP A 236 7.25 5.28 4.11
N GLN A 237 6.20 6.03 4.42
CA GLN A 237 5.11 6.31 3.50
C GLN A 237 5.64 6.99 2.23
N VAL A 238 5.29 6.43 1.06
CA VAL A 238 5.89 6.86 -0.21
C VAL A 238 5.20 8.06 -0.87
N HIS A 239 3.98 8.38 -0.44
CA HIS A 239 3.27 9.58 -0.87
C HIS A 239 3.53 10.71 0.13
N PRO A 240 3.94 11.91 -0.29
CA PRO A 240 4.34 12.98 0.62
C PRO A 240 3.27 13.36 1.66
N ALA A 241 1.99 13.33 1.27
CA ALA A 241 0.89 13.64 2.19
C ALA A 241 0.39 12.44 3.02
N ALA A 242 0.94 11.23 2.83
CA ALA A 242 0.37 10.03 3.42
C ALA A 242 0.53 9.97 4.94
N ALA A 243 1.73 10.28 5.45
CA ALA A 243 2.02 10.19 6.87
C ALA A 243 1.09 11.10 7.70
N ASP A 244 0.90 12.34 7.29
CA ASP A 244 -0.02 13.29 7.95
C ASP A 244 -1.47 12.83 7.82
N THR A 245 -1.92 12.46 6.60
CA THR A 245 -3.32 12.04 6.34
C THR A 245 -3.70 10.81 7.17
N LEU A 246 -2.83 9.79 7.22
CA LEU A 246 -3.07 8.58 7.99
C LEU A 246 -3.08 8.86 9.48
N THR A 247 -2.10 9.63 9.97
CA THR A 247 -1.99 9.99 11.38
C THR A 247 -3.21 10.79 11.85
N GLU A 248 -3.60 11.83 11.11
CA GLU A 248 -4.78 12.63 11.42
C GLU A 248 -6.06 11.77 11.43
N THR A 249 -6.19 10.86 10.46
CA THR A 249 -7.35 9.96 10.38
C THR A 249 -7.40 9.02 11.58
N VAL A 250 -6.27 8.38 11.92
CA VAL A 250 -6.16 7.49 13.09
C VAL A 250 -6.49 8.22 14.37
N LEU A 251 -5.90 9.40 14.59
CA LEU A 251 -6.17 10.21 15.79
C LEU A 251 -7.63 10.69 15.87
N THR A 252 -8.22 11.07 14.75
CA THR A 252 -9.63 11.48 14.69
C THR A 252 -10.55 10.32 15.02
N MET A 253 -10.29 9.13 14.48
CA MET A 253 -11.11 7.93 14.71
C MET A 253 -10.99 7.41 16.14
N LEU A 254 -9.76 7.34 16.67
CA LEU A 254 -9.53 6.84 18.03
C LEU A 254 -9.89 7.86 19.10
N ALA A 255 -9.84 9.17 18.79
CA ALA A 255 -10.06 10.27 19.73
C ALA A 255 -9.36 10.02 21.08
N PRO A 256 -8.00 9.88 21.11
CA PRO A 256 -7.26 9.58 22.32
C PRO A 256 -7.39 10.70 23.35
N VAL A 257 -7.50 10.31 24.63
CA VAL A 257 -7.56 11.25 25.76
C VAL A 257 -6.38 11.06 26.69
N GLU A 258 -6.09 12.09 27.49
CA GLU A 258 -4.97 12.08 28.44
C GLU A 258 -5.08 10.91 29.42
N GLY A 259 -3.97 10.23 29.67
CA GLY A 259 -3.85 9.10 30.58
C GLY A 259 -4.15 7.73 29.96
N GLU A 260 -4.67 7.67 28.73
CA GLU A 260 -4.94 6.40 28.07
C GLU A 260 -3.68 5.60 27.73
N ARG A 261 -3.87 4.28 27.56
CA ARG A 261 -2.85 3.33 27.16
C ARG A 261 -3.12 2.89 25.73
N ALA A 262 -2.11 2.98 24.87
CA ALA A 262 -2.22 2.61 23.47
C ALA A 262 -1.17 1.58 23.07
N TRP A 263 -1.54 0.72 22.14
CA TRP A 263 -0.59 -0.13 21.40
C TRP A 263 -0.50 0.35 19.96
N ASP A 264 0.72 0.47 19.47
CA ASP A 264 1.06 0.66 18.06
C ASP A 264 1.71 -0.64 17.55
N LEU A 265 0.95 -1.47 16.88
CA LEU A 265 1.37 -2.78 16.41
C LEU A 265 1.78 -2.72 14.94
N TYR A 266 2.98 -3.20 14.63
CA TYR A 266 3.70 -3.00 13.37
C TYR A 266 4.16 -1.53 13.20
N GLY A 267 4.70 -0.94 14.27
CA GLY A 267 4.85 0.51 14.40
C GLY A 267 5.96 1.16 13.55
N GLY A 268 6.79 0.36 12.83
CA GLY A 268 7.84 0.89 11.96
C GLY A 268 8.76 1.88 12.69
N ALA A 269 8.97 3.07 12.11
CA ALA A 269 9.76 4.15 12.70
C ALA A 269 9.06 4.90 13.85
N GLY A 270 7.81 4.55 14.19
CA GLY A 270 7.08 5.09 15.34
C GLY A 270 6.07 6.18 15.03
N LEU A 271 5.68 6.37 13.77
CA LEU A 271 4.79 7.46 13.33
C LEU A 271 3.51 7.56 14.18
N PHE A 272 2.75 6.47 14.29
CA PHE A 272 1.52 6.47 15.09
C PHE A 272 1.80 6.50 16.59
N ALA A 273 2.83 5.79 17.06
CA ALA A 273 3.22 5.81 18.47
C ALA A 273 3.57 7.21 18.95
N GLY A 274 4.32 7.97 18.16
CA GLY A 274 4.66 9.36 18.50
C GLY A 274 3.46 10.28 18.56
N ALA A 275 2.57 10.17 17.57
CA ALA A 275 1.34 10.96 17.52
C ALA A 275 0.36 10.59 18.66
N LEU A 276 0.28 9.31 19.04
CA LEU A 276 -0.51 8.86 20.19
C LEU A 276 0.10 9.38 21.50
N ALA A 277 1.44 9.33 21.66
CA ALA A 277 2.11 9.82 22.87
C ALA A 277 1.84 11.30 23.14
N ASP A 278 1.81 12.12 22.07
CA ASP A 278 1.44 13.54 22.19
C ASP A 278 0.01 13.76 22.69
N ARG A 279 -0.90 12.85 22.37
CA ARG A 279 -2.33 12.96 22.75
C ARG A 279 -2.63 12.38 24.12
N VAL A 280 -2.04 11.22 24.46
CA VAL A 280 -2.28 10.61 25.77
C VAL A 280 -1.48 11.30 26.89
N GLY A 281 -0.51 12.12 26.55
CA GLY A 281 0.24 12.94 27.48
C GLY A 281 1.14 12.15 28.46
N PRO A 282 1.72 12.85 29.44
CA PRO A 282 2.76 12.26 30.31
C PRO A 282 2.24 11.18 31.26
N THR A 283 0.95 11.13 31.52
CA THR A 283 0.29 10.10 32.35
C THR A 283 -0.14 8.87 31.56
N GLY A 284 -0.21 8.99 30.23
CA GLY A 284 -0.50 7.90 29.30
C GLY A 284 0.67 6.96 29.08
N ARG A 285 0.42 5.91 28.32
CA ARG A 285 1.46 4.94 27.90
C ARG A 285 1.21 4.50 26.45
N VAL A 286 2.27 4.40 25.68
CA VAL A 286 2.25 3.85 24.33
C VAL A 286 3.26 2.72 24.22
N THR A 287 2.82 1.54 23.83
CA THR A 287 3.71 0.41 23.54
C THR A 287 3.77 0.18 22.04
N LEU A 288 4.92 0.40 21.44
CA LEU A 288 5.21 0.14 20.05
C LEU A 288 5.80 -1.27 19.90
N VAL A 289 5.28 -2.07 18.98
CA VAL A 289 5.81 -3.39 18.62
C VAL A 289 6.25 -3.40 17.16
N GLU A 290 7.54 -3.65 16.94
CA GLU A 290 8.15 -3.75 15.61
C GLU A 290 9.16 -4.90 15.56
N SER A 291 9.25 -5.57 14.42
CA SER A 291 10.16 -6.71 14.22
C SER A 291 11.33 -6.44 13.29
N ALA A 292 11.19 -5.49 12.37
CA ALA A 292 12.25 -5.10 11.44
C ALA A 292 13.34 -4.32 12.18
N GLU A 293 14.58 -4.76 12.08
CA GLU A 293 15.71 -4.13 12.79
C GLU A 293 15.84 -2.64 12.51
N GLN A 294 15.73 -2.25 11.23
CA GLN A 294 15.77 -0.85 10.81
C GLN A 294 14.61 -0.02 11.38
N GLY A 295 13.40 -0.60 11.45
CA GLY A 295 12.23 0.04 12.06
C GLY A 295 12.43 0.23 13.57
N VAL A 296 12.91 -0.79 14.27
CA VAL A 296 13.22 -0.73 15.71
C VAL A 296 14.29 0.31 16.01
N THR A 297 15.34 0.39 15.19
CA THR A 297 16.41 1.38 15.33
C THR A 297 15.84 2.79 15.16
N ALA A 298 15.12 3.03 14.06
CA ALA A 298 14.47 4.32 13.82
C ALA A 298 13.48 4.71 14.93
N ALA A 299 12.66 3.78 15.41
CA ALA A 299 11.73 4.05 16.51
C ALA A 299 12.46 4.45 17.80
N ARG A 300 13.59 3.82 18.12
CA ARG A 300 14.40 4.17 19.29
C ARG A 300 15.04 5.55 19.19
N GLU A 301 15.52 5.90 18.00
CA GLU A 301 16.10 7.23 17.75
C GLU A 301 15.03 8.32 17.81
N ASN A 302 13.87 8.07 17.22
CA ASN A 302 12.79 9.04 17.17
C ASN A 302 12.01 9.18 18.49
N LEU A 303 11.88 8.11 19.26
CA LEU A 303 10.96 8.07 20.42
C LEU A 303 11.61 7.58 21.72
N GLY A 304 12.89 7.20 21.72
CA GLY A 304 13.55 6.62 22.89
C GLY A 304 13.51 7.52 24.14
N ASP A 305 13.52 8.83 23.95
CA ASP A 305 13.45 9.83 25.02
C ASP A 305 12.01 10.35 25.24
N THR A 306 11.00 9.83 24.53
CA THR A 306 9.61 10.26 24.69
C THR A 306 9.00 9.61 25.95
N PRO A 307 8.61 10.38 26.97
CA PRO A 307 8.06 9.82 28.19
C PRO A 307 6.83 8.95 27.93
N GLY A 308 6.78 7.79 28.57
CA GLY A 308 5.63 6.88 28.44
C GLY A 308 5.61 6.01 27.18
N VAL A 309 6.61 6.12 26.31
CA VAL A 309 6.75 5.22 25.14
C VAL A 309 7.66 4.04 25.48
N GLU A 310 7.19 2.83 25.20
CA GLU A 310 7.96 1.59 25.30
C GLU A 310 8.07 0.95 23.90
N ILE A 311 9.29 0.53 23.50
CA ILE A 311 9.54 -0.12 22.21
C ILE A 311 9.90 -1.56 22.42
N VAL A 312 9.09 -2.46 21.88
CA VAL A 312 9.24 -3.92 21.97
C VAL A 312 9.70 -4.48 20.63
N ALA A 313 10.98 -4.82 20.53
CA ALA A 313 11.56 -5.47 19.35
C ALA A 313 11.10 -6.94 19.29
N ALA A 314 10.02 -7.20 18.55
CA ALA A 314 9.44 -8.54 18.36
C ALA A 314 8.43 -8.55 17.20
N ARG A 315 8.16 -9.75 16.67
CA ARG A 315 6.96 -9.94 15.85
C ARG A 315 5.72 -9.77 16.72
N VAL A 316 4.70 -9.11 16.20
CA VAL A 316 3.45 -8.82 16.92
C VAL A 316 2.80 -10.09 17.47
N GLU A 317 2.71 -11.15 16.65
CA GLU A 317 2.14 -12.44 17.05
C GLU A 317 2.90 -13.04 18.25
N THR A 318 4.23 -12.89 18.22
CA THR A 318 5.10 -13.41 19.31
C THR A 318 4.98 -12.57 20.58
N ALA A 319 4.90 -11.24 20.43
CA ALA A 319 4.75 -10.31 21.56
C ALA A 319 3.44 -10.58 22.32
N LEU A 320 2.33 -10.75 21.58
CA LEU A 320 1.02 -11.09 22.14
C LEU A 320 0.99 -12.50 22.75
N ALA A 321 1.42 -13.52 22.00
CA ALA A 321 1.37 -14.92 22.46
C ALA A 321 2.25 -15.18 23.69
N ARG A 322 3.41 -14.53 23.78
CA ARG A 322 4.35 -14.66 24.92
C ARG A 322 4.09 -13.64 26.02
N ARG A 323 3.01 -12.86 25.93
CA ARG A 323 2.66 -11.82 26.89
C ARG A 323 3.81 -10.83 27.16
N ARG A 324 4.58 -10.48 26.12
CA ARG A 324 5.59 -9.42 26.20
C ARG A 324 4.94 -8.04 26.28
N ILE A 325 3.73 -7.93 25.74
CA ILE A 325 2.82 -6.83 25.93
C ILE A 325 1.53 -7.38 26.56
N THR A 326 0.98 -6.68 27.55
CA THR A 326 -0.22 -7.09 28.27
C THR A 326 -1.10 -5.88 28.58
N GLY A 327 -2.43 -6.09 28.66
CA GLY A 327 -3.38 -5.06 29.05
C GLY A 327 -3.20 -4.58 30.50
N PRO A 328 -3.95 -3.55 30.94
CA PRO A 328 -5.03 -2.94 30.18
C PRO A 328 -4.52 -2.06 29.03
N VAL A 329 -5.30 -1.99 27.96
CA VAL A 329 -5.07 -1.11 26.81
C VAL A 329 -6.42 -0.49 26.41
N ASP A 330 -6.41 0.80 26.10
CA ASP A 330 -7.62 1.54 25.73
C ASP A 330 -7.74 1.67 24.20
N LEU A 331 -6.61 1.79 23.52
CA LEU A 331 -6.52 2.05 22.08
C LEU A 331 -5.51 1.13 21.43
N VAL A 332 -5.80 0.70 20.20
CA VAL A 332 -4.84 -0.04 19.39
C VAL A 332 -4.80 0.53 17.98
N VAL A 333 -3.60 0.70 17.45
CA VAL A 333 -3.35 0.92 16.02
C VAL A 333 -2.76 -0.37 15.45
N LEU A 334 -3.29 -0.80 14.31
CA LEU A 334 -2.78 -1.91 13.51
C LEU A 334 -2.38 -1.35 12.13
N ASP A 335 -1.12 -1.53 11.72
CA ASP A 335 -0.65 -1.26 10.36
C ASP A 335 0.13 -2.47 9.82
N PRO A 336 -0.55 -3.62 9.64
CA PRO A 336 0.09 -4.87 9.28
C PRO A 336 0.56 -4.90 7.82
N PRO A 337 1.45 -5.84 7.46
CA PRO A 337 1.82 -6.08 6.06
C PRO A 337 0.62 -6.50 5.21
N ARG A 338 0.80 -6.57 3.88
CA ARG A 338 -0.24 -6.93 2.89
C ARG A 338 -1.03 -8.21 3.19
N THR A 339 -0.50 -9.11 4.00
CA THR A 339 -1.18 -10.34 4.42
C THR A 339 -2.29 -10.10 5.44
N GLY A 340 -2.33 -8.93 6.07
CA GLY A 340 -3.19 -8.58 7.19
C GLY A 340 -2.56 -8.95 8.54
N ALA A 341 -3.26 -8.59 9.63
CA ALA A 341 -2.87 -8.95 10.99
C ALA A 341 -3.10 -10.44 11.28
N GLY A 342 -4.14 -10.99 10.68
CA GLY A 342 -4.53 -12.39 10.83
C GLY A 342 -5.31 -12.70 12.10
N ALA A 343 -6.05 -13.80 12.06
CA ALA A 343 -7.02 -14.15 13.09
C ALA A 343 -6.43 -14.30 14.52
N ALA A 344 -5.16 -14.70 14.63
CA ALA A 344 -4.52 -14.85 15.94
C ALA A 344 -4.28 -13.50 16.62
N VAL A 345 -3.80 -12.51 15.86
CA VAL A 345 -3.58 -11.14 16.35
C VAL A 345 -4.92 -10.48 16.66
N VAL A 346 -5.90 -10.57 15.76
CA VAL A 346 -7.25 -10.01 15.98
C VAL A 346 -7.85 -10.54 17.29
N ARG A 347 -7.84 -11.86 17.50
CA ARG A 347 -8.35 -12.45 18.75
C ARG A 347 -7.60 -11.99 20.00
N ALA A 348 -6.27 -11.85 19.91
CA ALA A 348 -5.48 -11.38 21.05
C ALA A 348 -5.77 -9.89 21.37
N VAL A 349 -5.90 -9.05 20.33
CA VAL A 349 -6.27 -7.63 20.47
C VAL A 349 -7.65 -7.49 21.07
N THR A 350 -8.66 -8.19 20.55
CA THR A 350 -10.05 -8.13 21.09
C THR A 350 -10.12 -8.65 22.52
N ALA A 351 -9.36 -9.69 22.87
CA ALA A 351 -9.27 -10.23 24.23
C ALA A 351 -8.58 -9.27 25.22
N ALA A 352 -7.72 -8.36 24.76
CA ALA A 352 -7.13 -7.31 25.59
C ALA A 352 -8.16 -6.22 25.98
N GLY A 353 -9.29 -6.14 25.26
CA GLY A 353 -10.44 -5.30 25.58
C GLY A 353 -10.25 -3.80 25.36
N PRO A 354 -9.58 -3.33 24.29
CA PRO A 354 -9.52 -1.91 24.01
C PRO A 354 -10.92 -1.36 23.68
N ARG A 355 -11.13 -0.05 23.91
CA ARG A 355 -12.39 0.60 23.52
C ARG A 355 -12.50 0.86 22.01
N ALA A 356 -11.34 0.93 21.32
CA ALA A 356 -11.29 1.18 19.88
C ALA A 356 -9.99 0.65 19.27
N VAL A 357 -10.09 0.22 18.02
CA VAL A 357 -8.96 -0.19 17.17
C VAL A 357 -9.02 0.60 15.87
N ALA A 358 -7.95 1.30 15.52
CA ALA A 358 -7.73 1.85 14.18
C ALA A 358 -6.92 0.83 13.37
N TYR A 359 -7.47 0.37 12.26
CA TYR A 359 -6.82 -0.58 11.38
C TYR A 359 -6.44 0.11 10.07
N VAL A 360 -5.16 0.32 9.86
CA VAL A 360 -4.58 0.81 8.61
C VAL A 360 -4.26 -0.39 7.71
N ALA A 361 -4.63 -0.36 6.43
CA ALA A 361 -4.48 -1.53 5.56
C ALA A 361 -4.28 -1.15 4.10
N CYS A 362 -3.22 -1.66 3.49
CA CYS A 362 -2.91 -1.50 2.08
C CYS A 362 -3.48 -2.60 1.17
N ASP A 363 -4.15 -3.61 1.72
CA ASP A 363 -4.79 -4.69 0.98
C ASP A 363 -6.24 -4.89 1.42
N PRO A 364 -7.23 -4.54 0.56
CA PRO A 364 -8.65 -4.64 0.90
C PRO A 364 -9.12 -6.07 1.21
N ALA A 365 -8.51 -7.09 0.59
CA ALA A 365 -8.91 -8.47 0.81
C ALA A 365 -8.44 -8.98 2.18
N ALA A 366 -7.23 -8.62 2.60
CA ALA A 366 -6.70 -8.93 3.93
C ALA A 366 -7.51 -8.18 5.00
N PHE A 367 -7.74 -6.88 4.81
CA PHE A 367 -8.58 -6.07 5.68
C PHE A 367 -9.96 -6.70 5.88
N ALA A 368 -10.63 -7.07 4.79
CA ALA A 368 -11.97 -7.67 4.86
C ALA A 368 -12.00 -9.02 5.61
N ARG A 369 -10.97 -9.85 5.45
CA ARG A 369 -10.84 -11.11 6.23
C ARG A 369 -10.69 -10.83 7.73
N ASP A 370 -9.88 -9.83 8.09
CA ASP A 370 -9.66 -9.48 9.48
C ASP A 370 -10.89 -8.80 10.09
N VAL A 371 -11.60 -7.92 9.36
CA VAL A 371 -12.91 -7.35 9.76
C VAL A 371 -13.91 -8.45 10.06
N ARG A 372 -13.99 -9.51 9.26
CA ARG A 372 -14.82 -10.67 9.56
C ARG A 372 -14.42 -11.31 10.88
N THR A 373 -13.12 -11.50 11.12
CA THR A 373 -12.64 -12.07 12.38
C THR A 373 -12.98 -11.19 13.58
N PHE A 374 -12.91 -9.86 13.45
CA PHE A 374 -13.38 -8.91 14.45
C PHE A 374 -14.89 -9.10 14.73
N GLY A 375 -15.71 -9.25 13.68
CA GLY A 375 -17.14 -9.53 13.80
C GLY A 375 -17.43 -10.82 14.57
N GLU A 376 -16.65 -11.89 14.33
CA GLU A 376 -16.74 -13.16 15.06
C GLU A 376 -16.38 -13.01 16.56
N GLN A 377 -15.69 -11.93 16.95
CA GLN A 377 -15.35 -11.59 18.33
C GLN A 377 -16.31 -10.56 18.96
N GLY A 378 -17.44 -10.22 18.32
CA GLY A 378 -18.40 -9.25 18.82
C GLY A 378 -17.97 -7.79 18.61
N TRP A 379 -17.18 -7.51 17.58
CA TRP A 379 -16.77 -6.18 17.17
C TRP A 379 -17.43 -5.79 15.85
N ARG A 380 -17.56 -4.50 15.60
CA ARG A 380 -18.10 -3.98 14.34
C ARG A 380 -17.13 -2.98 13.69
N LEU A 381 -17.18 -2.88 12.38
CA LEU A 381 -16.56 -1.80 11.63
C LEU A 381 -17.47 -0.56 11.73
N ALA A 382 -17.08 0.39 12.58
CA ALA A 382 -17.90 1.57 12.89
C ALA A 382 -17.71 2.71 11.89
N ALA A 383 -16.53 2.82 11.29
CA ALA A 383 -16.22 3.80 10.24
C ALA A 383 -15.14 3.26 9.30
N LEU A 384 -15.11 3.77 8.08
CA LEU A 384 -14.10 3.44 7.07
C LEU A 384 -13.79 4.66 6.23
N ARG A 385 -12.50 4.94 6.03
CA ARG A 385 -12.00 5.87 5.03
C ARG A 385 -11.03 5.16 4.10
N GLY A 386 -11.12 5.43 2.82
CA GLY A 386 -10.19 4.93 1.81
C GLY A 386 -9.41 6.08 1.19
N PHE A 387 -8.13 5.87 0.91
CA PHE A 387 -7.24 6.88 0.36
C PHE A 387 -6.50 6.36 -0.87
N ASP A 388 -6.38 7.20 -1.89
CA ASP A 388 -5.53 6.96 -3.04
C ASP A 388 -4.10 7.41 -2.74
N LEU A 389 -3.37 6.64 -1.91
CA LEU A 389 -1.95 6.88 -1.64
C LEU A 389 -1.05 6.49 -2.82
N PHE A 390 -1.60 5.76 -3.78
CA PHE A 390 -0.85 5.18 -4.90
C PHE A 390 -1.57 5.45 -6.23
N PRO A 391 -1.74 6.72 -6.62
CA PRO A 391 -2.38 7.07 -7.89
C PRO A 391 -1.75 6.34 -9.07
N MET A 392 -2.51 6.09 -10.13
CA MET A 392 -2.12 5.32 -11.32
C MET A 392 -1.91 3.81 -11.08
N THR A 393 -2.00 3.32 -9.84
CA THR A 393 -1.92 1.90 -9.50
C THR A 393 -3.26 1.39 -8.94
N GLN A 394 -3.40 0.09 -8.86
CA GLN A 394 -4.60 -0.55 -8.30
C GLN A 394 -4.66 -0.49 -6.75
N HIS A 395 -3.59 -0.07 -6.09
CA HIS A 395 -3.51 -0.07 -4.64
C HIS A 395 -4.39 1.01 -4.03
N VAL A 396 -4.96 0.70 -2.87
CA VAL A 396 -5.75 1.61 -2.04
C VAL A 396 -5.32 1.43 -0.60
N GLU A 397 -5.30 2.51 0.16
CA GLU A 397 -5.08 2.50 1.60
C GLU A 397 -6.40 2.70 2.32
N LEU A 398 -6.63 1.92 3.37
CA LEU A 398 -7.84 1.97 4.19
C LEU A 398 -7.50 2.29 5.63
N VAL A 399 -8.33 3.07 6.29
CA VAL A 399 -8.32 3.21 7.74
C VAL A 399 -9.72 2.88 8.24
N GLY A 400 -9.83 1.77 8.98
CA GLY A 400 -11.07 1.31 9.59
C GLY A 400 -11.07 1.53 11.09
N LEU A 401 -12.17 2.06 11.62
CA LEU A 401 -12.43 2.10 13.06
C LEU A 401 -13.25 0.87 13.46
N LEU A 402 -12.69 0.06 14.35
CA LEU A 402 -13.36 -1.08 14.94
C LEU A 402 -13.67 -0.80 16.42
N THR A 403 -14.89 -1.11 16.84
CA THR A 403 -15.38 -0.94 18.22
C THR A 403 -16.15 -2.18 18.65
N PRO A 404 -16.26 -2.46 19.95
CA PRO A 404 -17.22 -3.44 20.45
C PRO A 404 -18.64 -3.15 19.91
N ALA A 405 -19.40 -4.22 19.54
CA ALA A 405 -20.73 -4.12 18.95
C ALA A 405 -21.81 -3.74 19.97
#